data_75fc1c63dc734554d40d3150948cc9b4
#
_entry.id   75fc1c63dc734554d40d3150948cc9b4
#
_cell.length_a   1.000
_cell.length_b   1.000
_cell.length_c   1.000
_cell.angle_alpha   90.00
_cell.angle_beta   90.00
_cell.angle_gamma   90.00
#
_symmetry.space_group_name_H-M   'P 1'
#
loop_
_entity.id
_entity.type
_entity.pdbx_description
1 polymer ?
#
loop_
_entity_poly.entity_id
_entity_poly.type
_entity_poly.pdbx_seq_one_letter_code
_entity_poly.pdbx_strand_id
1 'polypeptide(L)'
;MDNFELIEFNLSDKEHLIFLEKMIKSDGSELISGDIKRFVEKNIELKKKDNITNCYIAKYNDELIGLSFLNFHPEEKRDNKLLKEEIEIGLGILPEFRGKHLGSQFEREFSEYLLNKYPQFDEVVARIENNNVKSINAAKKAGFEHIKNEEYHFKKIKK
;
A
#
# COMPACT_ATOMS: atom_id res chain seq x y z
N MET A 1 3.20 -24.27 4.33
CA MET A 1 3.48 -23.02 3.59
C MET A 1 2.48 -21.96 3.97
N ASP A 2 2.99 -20.77 4.20
CA ASP A 2 2.14 -19.64 4.55
C ASP A 2 1.30 -19.24 3.34
N ASN A 3 -0.01 -19.18 3.57
CA ASN A 3 -0.96 -18.80 2.53
C ASN A 3 -1.23 -17.29 2.59
N PHE A 4 -0.50 -16.54 1.77
CA PHE A 4 -0.62 -15.08 1.68
C PHE A 4 -1.36 -14.70 0.39
N GLU A 5 -2.44 -13.95 0.51
CA GLU A 5 -3.26 -13.52 -0.61
C GLU A 5 -3.50 -12.02 -0.59
N LEU A 6 -3.54 -11.44 -1.78
CA LEU A 6 -3.99 -10.05 -1.98
C LEU A 6 -5.39 -10.09 -2.57
N ILE A 7 -6.31 -9.37 -1.93
CA ILE A 7 -7.72 -9.34 -2.33
C ILE A 7 -8.10 -7.89 -2.63
N GLU A 8 -8.77 -7.66 -3.76
CA GLU A 8 -9.32 -6.34 -4.05
C GLU A 8 -10.39 -5.97 -3.03
N PHE A 9 -10.31 -4.75 -2.49
CA PHE A 9 -11.30 -4.28 -1.55
C PHE A 9 -12.65 -4.11 -2.26
N ASN A 10 -13.68 -4.75 -1.73
CA ASN A 10 -15.03 -4.70 -2.29
C ASN A 10 -15.97 -4.00 -1.31
N LEU A 11 -16.47 -2.83 -1.71
CA LEU A 11 -17.38 -2.03 -0.90
C LEU A 11 -18.74 -2.69 -0.66
N SER A 12 -19.11 -3.65 -1.49
CA SER A 12 -20.34 -4.41 -1.32
C SER A 12 -20.20 -5.61 -0.38
N ASP A 13 -18.96 -5.92 0.02
CA ASP A 13 -18.68 -7.05 0.91
C ASP A 13 -18.70 -6.59 2.36
N LYS A 14 -19.59 -7.15 3.16
CA LYS A 14 -19.76 -6.79 4.58
C LYS A 14 -18.52 -7.10 5.40
N GLU A 15 -17.83 -8.19 5.12
CA GLU A 15 -16.59 -8.54 5.83
C GLU A 15 -15.49 -7.51 5.58
N HIS A 16 -15.39 -7.01 4.35
CA HIS A 16 -14.43 -5.97 4.00
C HIS A 16 -14.74 -4.67 4.74
N LEU A 17 -15.99 -4.29 4.83
CA LEU A 17 -16.40 -3.08 5.55
C LEU A 17 -16.14 -3.20 7.05
N ILE A 18 -16.43 -4.36 7.63
CA ILE A 18 -16.14 -4.65 9.05
C ILE A 18 -14.63 -4.58 9.28
N PHE A 19 -13.85 -5.15 8.37
CA PHE A 19 -12.39 -5.13 8.46
C PHE A 19 -11.84 -3.71 8.37
N LEU A 20 -12.35 -2.90 7.45
CA LEU A 20 -11.97 -1.49 7.33
C LEU A 20 -12.23 -0.74 8.63
N GLU A 21 -13.40 -0.94 9.22
CA GLU A 21 -13.76 -0.31 10.48
C GLU A 21 -12.83 -0.75 11.61
N LYS A 22 -12.48 -2.03 11.64
CA LYS A 22 -11.52 -2.57 12.60
C LYS A 22 -10.14 -1.93 12.43
N MET A 23 -9.68 -1.77 11.20
CA MET A 23 -8.42 -1.09 10.90
C MET A 23 -8.42 0.36 11.38
N ILE A 24 -9.50 1.08 11.13
CA ILE A 24 -9.64 2.49 11.54
C ILE A 24 -9.59 2.63 13.07
N LYS A 25 -10.23 1.71 13.80
CA LYS A 25 -10.31 1.77 15.26
C LYS A 25 -9.09 1.20 16.00
N SER A 26 -8.29 0.38 15.34
CA SER A 26 -7.34 -0.50 16.02
C SER A 26 -6.09 0.14 16.57
N ASP A 27 -5.69 1.33 16.11
CA ASP A 27 -4.32 1.75 16.35
C ASP A 27 -4.13 2.97 17.24
N GLY A 28 -5.19 3.66 17.59
CA GLY A 28 -5.02 4.95 18.27
C GLY A 28 -4.15 5.92 17.47
N SER A 29 -3.74 5.54 16.28
CA SER A 29 -2.94 6.35 15.37
C SER A 29 -3.90 7.11 14.46
N GLU A 30 -4.15 8.38 14.78
CA GLU A 30 -5.03 9.25 13.99
C GLU A 30 -4.58 9.37 12.55
N LEU A 31 -3.29 9.28 12.30
CA LEU A 31 -2.71 9.40 10.96
C LEU A 31 -3.13 8.26 10.03
N ILE A 32 -3.03 7.01 10.50
CA ILE A 32 -3.38 5.85 9.67
C ILE A 32 -4.89 5.77 9.47
N SER A 33 -5.68 5.97 10.53
CA SER A 33 -7.13 5.85 10.46
C SER A 33 -7.77 6.94 9.59
N GLY A 34 -7.31 8.19 9.74
CA GLY A 34 -7.83 9.32 8.95
C GLY A 34 -7.48 9.19 7.48
N ASP A 35 -6.26 8.76 7.17
CA ASP A 35 -5.79 8.61 5.80
C ASP A 35 -6.47 7.44 5.09
N ILE A 36 -6.63 6.31 5.76
CA ILE A 36 -7.33 5.14 5.21
C ILE A 36 -8.79 5.48 4.92
N LYS A 37 -9.48 6.12 5.86
CA LYS A 37 -10.88 6.52 5.68
C LYS A 37 -11.04 7.47 4.50
N ARG A 38 -10.23 8.53 4.44
CA ARG A 38 -10.25 9.49 3.33
C ARG A 38 -9.92 8.82 2.01
N PHE A 39 -8.95 7.94 2.02
CA PHE A 39 -8.51 7.22 0.85
C PHE A 39 -9.63 6.32 0.31
N VAL A 40 -10.27 5.56 1.17
CA VAL A 40 -11.38 4.67 0.78
C VAL A 40 -12.56 5.48 0.24
N GLU A 41 -12.94 6.57 0.92
CA GLU A 41 -14.01 7.45 0.45
C GLU A 41 -13.70 8.04 -0.92
N LYS A 42 -12.47 8.49 -1.13
CA LYS A 42 -12.00 9.04 -2.39
C LYS A 42 -12.01 8.00 -3.50
N ASN A 43 -11.62 6.76 -3.19
CA ASN A 43 -11.62 5.67 -4.15
C ASN A 43 -13.02 5.19 -4.53
N ILE A 44 -13.98 5.32 -3.63
CA ILE A 44 -15.38 5.07 -3.96
C ILE A 44 -15.82 5.96 -5.12
N GLU A 45 -15.45 7.24 -5.07
CA GLU A 45 -15.79 8.19 -6.14
C GLU A 45 -15.02 7.90 -7.42
N LEU A 46 -13.71 7.59 -7.31
CA LEU A 46 -12.86 7.28 -8.45
C LEU A 46 -13.28 5.96 -9.12
N LYS A 47 -13.65 4.95 -8.34
CA LYS A 47 -14.09 3.66 -8.85
C LYS A 47 -15.36 3.76 -9.68
N LYS A 48 -16.25 4.69 -9.33
CA LYS A 48 -17.45 4.95 -10.13
C LYS A 48 -17.12 5.56 -11.48
N LYS A 49 -16.00 6.30 -11.59
CA LYS A 49 -15.60 6.99 -12.82
C LYS A 49 -14.72 6.13 -13.72
N ASP A 50 -13.70 5.47 -13.15
CA ASP A 50 -12.60 4.87 -13.92
C ASP A 50 -12.48 3.35 -13.80
N ASN A 51 -13.29 2.72 -12.97
CA ASN A 51 -13.28 1.27 -12.76
C ASN A 51 -11.92 0.74 -12.25
N ILE A 52 -11.19 1.56 -11.49
CA ILE A 52 -9.87 1.22 -10.95
C ILE A 52 -10.00 0.83 -9.48
N THR A 53 -9.39 -0.30 -9.12
CA THR A 53 -9.30 -0.71 -7.71
C THR A 53 -7.98 -0.21 -7.14
N ASN A 54 -8.06 0.71 -6.17
CA ASN A 54 -6.90 1.31 -5.52
C ASN A 54 -6.67 0.82 -4.10
N CYS A 55 -7.49 -0.09 -3.61
CA CYS A 55 -7.40 -0.60 -2.25
C CYS A 55 -7.44 -2.12 -2.25
N TYR A 56 -6.53 -2.72 -1.48
CA TYR A 56 -6.40 -4.17 -1.39
C TYR A 56 -6.35 -4.60 0.07
N ILE A 57 -6.79 -5.81 0.33
CA ILE A 57 -6.70 -6.45 1.65
C ILE A 57 -5.65 -7.54 1.58
N ALA A 58 -4.81 -7.60 2.58
CA ALA A 58 -3.91 -8.74 2.78
C ALA A 58 -4.62 -9.78 3.62
N LYS A 59 -4.63 -11.02 3.12
CA LYS A 59 -5.15 -12.18 3.83
C LYS A 59 -4.00 -13.14 4.09
N TYR A 60 -3.87 -13.60 5.31
CA TYR A 60 -2.82 -14.52 5.73
C TYR A 60 -3.44 -15.66 6.52
N ASN A 61 -3.26 -16.89 6.03
CA ASN A 61 -3.83 -18.10 6.63
C ASN A 61 -5.33 -17.92 6.95
N ASP A 62 -6.08 -17.47 5.95
CA ASP A 62 -7.54 -17.24 5.99
C ASP A 62 -8.00 -16.09 6.91
N GLU A 63 -7.08 -15.29 7.44
CA GLU A 63 -7.41 -14.11 8.24
C GLU A 63 -7.07 -12.82 7.49
N LEU A 64 -7.94 -11.82 7.59
CA LEU A 64 -7.67 -10.50 7.04
C LEU A 64 -6.75 -9.75 8.02
N ILE A 65 -5.57 -9.35 7.55
CA ILE A 65 -4.53 -8.81 8.42
C ILE A 65 -4.17 -7.36 8.16
N GLY A 66 -4.39 -6.85 6.95
CA GLY A 66 -3.97 -5.51 6.61
C GLY A 66 -4.66 -4.93 5.39
N LEU A 67 -4.45 -3.64 5.19
CA LEU A 67 -4.94 -2.87 4.05
C LEU A 67 -3.78 -2.20 3.35
N SER A 68 -3.84 -2.19 2.02
CA SER A 68 -2.92 -1.42 1.21
C SER A 68 -3.67 -0.59 0.20
N PHE A 69 -3.02 0.47 -0.25
CA PHE A 69 -3.58 1.35 -1.26
C PHE A 69 -2.48 1.81 -2.20
N LEU A 70 -2.91 2.25 -3.37
CA LEU A 70 -2.01 2.82 -4.36
C LEU A 70 -2.57 4.13 -4.91
N ASN A 71 -1.69 5.02 -5.26
CA ASN A 71 -1.99 6.24 -5.99
C ASN A 71 -1.14 6.29 -7.24
N PHE A 72 -1.77 6.62 -8.36
CA PHE A 72 -1.05 6.92 -9.58
C PHE A 72 -0.79 8.41 -9.62
N HIS A 73 0.49 8.78 -9.73
CA HIS A 73 0.89 10.15 -9.98
C HIS A 73 1.22 10.27 -11.45
N PRO A 74 0.46 11.10 -12.21
CA PRO A 74 0.72 11.26 -13.62
C PRO A 74 2.04 11.98 -13.87
N GLU A 75 2.57 11.81 -15.08
CA GLU A 75 3.71 12.57 -15.53
C GLU A 75 3.41 14.06 -15.41
N GLU A 76 4.29 14.80 -14.74
CA GLU A 76 4.09 16.20 -14.44
C GLU A 76 5.35 17.00 -14.75
N LYS A 77 5.18 18.20 -15.28
CA LYS A 77 6.27 19.13 -15.49
C LYS A 77 6.20 20.21 -14.43
N ARG A 78 7.20 20.25 -13.55
CA ARG A 78 7.27 21.22 -12.47
C ARG A 78 8.66 21.83 -12.42
N ASP A 79 8.76 23.17 -12.39
CA ASP A 79 10.03 23.90 -12.36
C ASP A 79 11.01 23.48 -13.44
N ASN A 80 10.52 23.30 -14.67
CA ASN A 80 11.28 22.83 -15.84
C ASN A 80 11.85 21.42 -15.69
N LYS A 81 11.42 20.66 -14.69
CA LYS A 81 11.77 19.25 -14.53
C LYS A 81 10.60 18.36 -14.90
N LEU A 82 10.87 17.32 -15.65
CA LEU A 82 9.91 16.30 -15.96
C LEU A 82 9.88 15.29 -14.80
N LEU A 83 8.74 15.24 -14.11
CA LEU A 83 8.49 14.23 -13.10
C LEU A 83 7.81 13.05 -13.78
N LYS A 84 8.44 11.90 -13.72
CA LYS A 84 7.92 10.68 -14.33
C LYS A 84 6.65 10.22 -13.64
N GLU A 85 5.78 9.56 -14.38
CA GLU A 85 4.65 8.83 -13.86
C GLU A 85 5.12 7.80 -12.81
N GLU A 86 4.45 7.74 -11.65
CA GLU A 86 4.84 6.83 -10.59
C GLU A 86 3.63 6.18 -9.90
N ILE A 87 3.86 4.99 -9.34
CA ILE A 87 2.92 4.34 -8.41
C ILE A 87 3.44 4.56 -7.00
N GLU A 88 2.63 5.21 -6.17
CA GLU A 88 2.91 5.35 -4.74
C GLU A 88 2.01 4.43 -3.95
N ILE A 89 2.58 3.73 -2.97
CA ILE A 89 1.83 2.82 -2.11
C ILE A 89 1.88 3.25 -0.65
N GLY A 90 0.84 2.83 0.08
CA GLY A 90 0.80 2.87 1.52
C GLY A 90 0.13 1.62 2.03
N LEU A 91 0.47 1.20 3.23
CA LEU A 91 -0.16 0.03 3.82
C LEU A 91 -0.15 0.08 5.35
N GLY A 92 -1.05 -0.67 5.95
CA GLY A 92 -1.12 -0.85 7.38
C GLY A 92 -1.50 -2.28 7.72
N ILE A 93 -1.08 -2.73 8.89
CA ILE A 93 -1.35 -4.06 9.41
C ILE A 93 -1.98 -3.94 10.80
N LEU A 94 -2.93 -4.80 11.11
CA LEU A 94 -3.53 -4.89 12.44
C LEU A 94 -2.44 -5.12 13.50
N PRO A 95 -2.56 -4.49 14.68
CA PRO A 95 -1.55 -4.61 15.73
C PRO A 95 -1.20 -6.04 16.14
N GLU A 96 -2.19 -6.94 16.19
CA GLU A 96 -1.97 -8.34 16.59
C GLU A 96 -1.09 -9.13 15.61
N PHE A 97 -0.90 -8.62 14.40
CA PHE A 97 -0.06 -9.27 13.38
C PHE A 97 1.30 -8.60 13.21
N ARG A 98 1.59 -7.58 13.99
CA ARG A 98 2.89 -6.89 13.93
C ARG A 98 3.99 -7.71 14.63
N GLY A 99 5.23 -7.45 14.22
CA GLY A 99 6.39 -8.14 14.79
C GLY A 99 6.64 -9.55 14.28
N LYS A 100 5.88 -9.98 13.27
CA LYS A 100 5.99 -11.32 12.67
C LYS A 100 6.50 -11.29 11.22
N HIS A 101 7.06 -10.16 10.81
CA HIS A 101 7.54 -9.92 9.44
C HIS A 101 6.44 -9.94 8.36
N LEU A 102 5.17 -9.94 8.77
CA LEU A 102 4.04 -9.95 7.83
C LEU A 102 3.90 -8.62 7.09
N GLY A 103 4.25 -7.51 7.74
CA GLY A 103 4.23 -6.19 7.11
C GLY A 103 5.18 -6.08 5.94
N SER A 104 6.44 -6.53 6.12
CA SER A 104 7.41 -6.51 5.05
C SER A 104 7.05 -7.49 3.93
N GLN A 105 6.51 -8.64 4.26
CA GLN A 105 6.02 -9.59 3.27
C GLN A 105 4.88 -9.01 2.46
N PHE A 106 3.91 -8.37 3.11
CA PHE A 106 2.79 -7.71 2.46
C PHE A 106 3.28 -6.62 1.49
N GLU A 107 4.20 -5.78 1.96
CA GLU A 107 4.74 -4.68 1.16
C GLU A 107 5.46 -5.19 -0.09
N ARG A 108 6.25 -6.25 0.03
CA ARG A 108 6.94 -6.88 -1.10
C ARG A 108 5.95 -7.54 -2.06
N GLU A 109 5.02 -8.33 -1.56
CA GLU A 109 4.02 -9.03 -2.37
C GLU A 109 3.15 -8.03 -3.14
N PHE A 110 2.74 -6.96 -2.48
CA PHE A 110 1.94 -5.92 -3.10
C PHE A 110 2.72 -5.19 -4.20
N SER A 111 3.97 -4.85 -3.91
CA SER A 111 4.82 -4.16 -4.89
C SER A 111 5.06 -5.03 -6.13
N GLU A 112 5.38 -6.30 -5.94
CA GLU A 112 5.55 -7.25 -7.05
C GLU A 112 4.26 -7.41 -7.86
N TYR A 113 3.13 -7.53 -7.18
CA TYR A 113 1.81 -7.62 -7.81
C TYR A 113 1.54 -6.40 -8.70
N LEU A 114 1.80 -5.20 -8.18
CA LEU A 114 1.55 -3.96 -8.92
C LEU A 114 2.45 -3.83 -10.15
N LEU A 115 3.72 -4.19 -10.04
CA LEU A 115 4.65 -4.14 -11.16
C LEU A 115 4.34 -5.17 -12.23
N ASN A 116 3.72 -6.28 -11.87
CA ASN A 116 3.22 -7.27 -12.82
C ASN A 116 1.93 -6.82 -13.48
N LYS A 117 1.03 -6.20 -12.72
CA LYS A 117 -0.26 -5.73 -13.23
C LYS A 117 -0.11 -4.49 -14.12
N TYR A 118 0.85 -3.63 -13.82
CA TYR A 118 1.09 -2.38 -14.52
C TYR A 118 2.51 -2.37 -15.11
N PRO A 119 2.76 -3.11 -16.21
CA PRO A 119 4.11 -3.34 -16.74
C PRO A 119 4.80 -2.09 -17.28
N GLN A 120 4.06 -1.00 -17.47
CA GLN A 120 4.65 0.28 -17.86
C GLN A 120 5.49 0.93 -16.77
N PHE A 121 5.34 0.49 -15.51
CA PHE A 121 6.13 1.00 -14.40
C PHE A 121 7.28 0.05 -14.07
N ASP A 122 8.44 0.62 -13.76
CA ASP A 122 9.63 -0.14 -13.32
C ASP A 122 9.80 -0.13 -11.83
N GLU A 123 9.16 0.80 -11.12
CA GLU A 123 9.35 1.05 -9.70
C GLU A 123 8.05 1.38 -9.00
N VAL A 124 7.98 0.99 -7.72
CA VAL A 124 6.94 1.40 -6.78
C VAL A 124 7.59 2.30 -5.74
N VAL A 125 6.92 3.38 -5.39
CA VAL A 125 7.41 4.39 -4.45
C VAL A 125 6.65 4.30 -3.14
N ALA A 126 7.36 4.35 -2.02
CA ALA A 126 6.78 4.54 -0.70
C ALA A 126 7.38 5.79 -0.08
N ARG A 127 6.54 6.66 0.47
CA ARG A 127 6.99 7.84 1.20
C ARG A 127 6.75 7.60 2.68
N ILE A 128 7.85 7.60 3.43
CA ILE A 128 7.84 7.23 4.85
C ILE A 128 8.52 8.34 5.64
N GLU A 129 7.84 8.85 6.65
CA GLU A 129 8.40 9.88 7.51
C GLU A 129 9.68 9.39 8.21
N ASN A 130 10.67 10.28 8.33
CA ASN A 130 12.00 9.94 8.88
C ASN A 130 11.94 9.39 10.31
N ASN A 131 10.94 9.78 11.09
CA ASN A 131 10.75 9.29 12.45
C ASN A 131 10.00 7.95 12.53
N ASN A 132 9.47 7.47 11.43
CA ASN A 132 8.72 6.20 11.39
C ASN A 132 9.68 5.03 11.13
N VAL A 133 10.48 4.72 12.13
CA VAL A 133 11.55 3.71 12.03
C VAL A 133 11.00 2.32 11.70
N LYS A 134 9.85 1.96 12.27
CA LYS A 134 9.23 0.65 12.02
C LYS A 134 8.87 0.47 10.56
N SER A 135 8.24 1.48 9.95
CA SER A 135 7.87 1.45 8.54
C SER A 135 9.09 1.45 7.63
N ILE A 136 10.11 2.22 7.97
CA ILE A 136 11.38 2.25 7.24
C ILE A 136 12.03 0.87 7.23
N ASN A 137 12.11 0.24 8.40
CA ASN A 137 12.71 -1.09 8.51
C ASN A 137 11.91 -2.15 7.74
N ALA A 138 10.58 -2.07 7.79
CA ALA A 138 9.71 -2.99 7.03
C ALA A 138 9.90 -2.81 5.52
N ALA A 139 9.98 -1.57 5.04
CA ALA A 139 10.20 -1.28 3.62
C ALA A 139 11.57 -1.80 3.16
N LYS A 140 12.62 -1.54 3.91
CA LYS A 140 13.96 -2.05 3.60
C LYS A 140 14.00 -3.57 3.56
N LYS A 141 13.34 -4.22 4.51
CA LYS A 141 13.24 -5.67 4.56
C LYS A 141 12.45 -6.22 3.37
N ALA A 142 11.45 -5.48 2.90
CA ALA A 142 10.68 -5.84 1.72
C ALA A 142 11.48 -5.71 0.41
N GLY A 143 12.60 -4.99 0.44
CA GLY A 143 13.45 -4.79 -0.72
C GLY A 143 13.48 -3.35 -1.24
N PHE A 144 12.87 -2.41 -0.53
CA PHE A 144 12.91 -1.00 -0.90
C PHE A 144 14.28 -0.40 -0.59
N GLU A 145 14.74 0.47 -1.47
CA GLU A 145 15.97 1.24 -1.27
C GLU A 145 15.63 2.69 -0.98
N HIS A 146 16.34 3.28 -0.01
CA HIS A 146 16.25 4.70 0.29
C HIS A 146 16.90 5.50 -0.85
N ILE A 147 16.13 6.40 -1.48
CA ILE A 147 16.61 7.20 -2.60
C ILE A 147 17.03 8.58 -2.14
N LYS A 148 16.09 9.33 -1.55
CA LYS A 148 16.35 10.68 -1.02
C LYS A 148 15.24 11.05 -0.05
N ASN A 149 15.57 11.89 0.95
CA ASN A 149 14.59 12.37 1.94
C ASN A 149 13.73 11.21 2.49
N GLU A 150 12.42 11.27 2.30
CA GLU A 150 11.46 10.27 2.78
C GLU A 150 11.04 9.30 1.69
N GLU A 151 11.76 9.23 0.58
CA GLU A 151 11.39 8.46 -0.61
C GLU A 151 12.15 7.14 -0.69
N TYR A 152 11.41 6.05 -0.83
CA TYR A 152 11.92 4.68 -0.94
C TYR A 152 11.35 4.03 -2.19
N HIS A 153 12.19 3.32 -2.96
CA HIS A 153 11.79 2.70 -4.22
C HIS A 153 12.00 1.19 -4.19
N PHE A 154 11.01 0.48 -4.68
CA PHE A 154 11.07 -0.95 -4.95
C PHE A 154 11.15 -1.14 -6.46
N LYS A 155 12.24 -1.73 -6.94
CA LYS A 155 12.50 -1.91 -8.36
C LYS A 155 12.06 -3.28 -8.83
N LYS A 156 11.54 -3.32 -10.08
CA LYS A 156 11.19 -4.58 -10.72
C LYS A 156 12.41 -5.47 -10.82
N ILE A 157 12.24 -6.73 -10.38
CA ILE A 157 13.30 -7.73 -10.50
C ILE A 157 13.43 -8.11 -11.96
N LYS A 158 14.60 -7.82 -12.54
CA LYS A 158 14.92 -8.25 -13.89
C LYS A 158 15.31 -9.72 -13.84
N LYS A 159 14.53 -10.55 -14.48
CA LYS A 159 14.88 -11.95 -14.69
C LYS A 159 15.72 -12.09 -15.94
#